data_2e08ad5be52e48068a0235dbd4b5f3f7
#
_entry.id   2e08ad5be52e48068a0235dbd4b5f3f7
#
_cell.length_a   1.000
_cell.length_b   1.000
_cell.length_c   1.000
_cell.angle_alpha   90.00
_cell.angle_beta   90.00
_cell.angle_gamma   90.00
#
_symmetry.space_group_name_H-M   'P 1'
#
loop_
_entity.id
_entity.type
_entity.pdbx_description
1 polymer ?
#
loop_
_entity_poly.entity_id
_entity_poly.type
_entity_poly.pdbx_seq_one_letter_code
_entity_poly.pdbx_strand_id
1 'polypeptide(L)'
;MANNTLAFNTTVSIREFGFDSPAKFHAFAQHDFQHAVPEKESYKFRKELFKPVLYWLYSDDAKKEGLYLTGPAGSGKTSLPEQMAARLNWPCLTVSCNSRMTVSDLIGYTKLKCDPVTGDQTTEFVPGPLTICYREGFILILDEYDYLDVTTSAGLNGIFEHKPLVLDQNEGEVLKAHPLFRVFATGNTAGLDDESGLMSGTQRQNPANIDRFMTLKCPYMELGDELNILQSHFPADPDGRETFPTDVLIKMVEMANEIRQQYIGNPDSNGGSFTFTMSTRSLIRWAKKVIMCKEIKSEDPIVDALDMSFANKLSSVEAAAIQQIAKLKFG
;
A
#
# COMPACT_ATOMS: atom_id res chain seq x y z
N MET A 1 11.02 -26.89 21.57
CA MET A 1 10.19 -25.72 21.23
C MET A 1 9.10 -26.24 20.30
N ALA A 2 7.83 -26.05 20.65
CA ALA A 2 6.75 -26.48 19.78
C ALA A 2 6.87 -25.73 18.44
N ASN A 3 6.92 -26.47 17.33
CA ASN A 3 6.83 -25.89 15.99
C ASN A 3 5.43 -25.30 15.85
N ASN A 4 5.27 -24.01 16.18
CA ASN A 4 4.00 -23.30 16.04
C ASN A 4 3.87 -22.85 14.57
N THR A 5 3.59 -23.83 13.70
CA THR A 5 3.39 -23.56 12.27
C THR A 5 2.11 -22.77 12.10
N LEU A 6 2.17 -21.65 11.40
CA LEU A 6 1.02 -20.81 11.10
C LEU A 6 -0.03 -21.62 10.32
N ALA A 7 -1.26 -21.68 10.82
CA ALA A 7 -2.36 -22.40 10.20
C ALA A 7 -3.70 -21.71 10.47
N PHE A 8 -4.62 -21.77 9.54
CA PHE A 8 -5.98 -21.28 9.75
C PHE A 8 -6.65 -22.07 10.85
N ASN A 9 -7.06 -21.39 11.92
CA ASN A 9 -7.65 -21.99 13.11
C ASN A 9 -8.90 -21.25 13.64
N THR A 10 -9.34 -20.21 12.93
CA THR A 10 -10.57 -19.47 13.22
C THR A 10 -11.22 -18.96 11.93
N THR A 11 -12.31 -18.23 12.05
CA THR A 11 -12.99 -17.56 10.95
C THR A 11 -13.33 -16.12 11.30
N VAL A 12 -13.28 -15.24 10.32
CA VAL A 12 -13.70 -13.85 10.42
C VAL A 12 -14.94 -13.60 9.54
N SER A 13 -15.85 -12.76 10.02
CA SER A 13 -17.03 -12.36 9.26
C SER A 13 -16.65 -11.35 8.16
N ILE A 14 -17.30 -11.44 6.99
CA ILE A 14 -17.16 -10.43 5.94
C ILE A 14 -17.58 -9.02 6.41
N ARG A 15 -18.37 -8.92 7.48
CA ARG A 15 -18.76 -7.64 8.07
C ARG A 15 -17.56 -6.84 8.61
N GLU A 16 -16.49 -7.51 9.04
CA GLU A 16 -15.22 -6.86 9.42
C GLU A 16 -14.58 -6.07 8.25
N PHE A 17 -14.97 -6.39 7.03
CA PHE A 17 -14.55 -5.69 5.81
C PHE A 17 -15.58 -4.68 5.30
N GLY A 18 -16.65 -4.44 6.07
CA GLY A 18 -17.69 -3.48 5.74
C GLY A 18 -18.78 -3.98 4.76
N PHE A 19 -18.88 -5.30 4.53
CA PHE A 19 -19.92 -5.87 3.66
C PHE A 19 -21.01 -6.57 4.49
N ASP A 20 -22.28 -6.31 4.18
CA ASP A 20 -23.38 -6.99 4.83
C ASP A 20 -23.69 -8.33 4.15
N SER A 21 -23.16 -9.40 4.74
CA SER A 21 -23.36 -10.77 4.29
C SER A 21 -23.07 -11.74 5.47
N PRO A 22 -23.68 -12.93 5.50
CA PRO A 22 -23.37 -13.95 6.49
C PRO A 22 -22.06 -14.71 6.24
N ALA A 23 -21.35 -14.43 5.14
CA ALA A 23 -20.14 -15.12 4.75
C ALA A 23 -19.02 -14.97 5.80
N LYS A 24 -18.26 -16.05 5.97
CA LYS A 24 -17.09 -16.10 6.85
C LYS A 24 -15.90 -16.67 6.08
N PHE A 25 -14.70 -16.24 6.44
CA PHE A 25 -13.45 -16.67 5.83
C PHE A 25 -12.50 -17.21 6.88
N HIS A 26 -11.65 -18.15 6.48
CA HIS A 26 -10.60 -18.65 7.35
C HIS A 26 -9.65 -17.51 7.76
N ALA A 27 -9.27 -17.53 9.01
CA ALA A 27 -8.40 -16.52 9.62
C ALA A 27 -7.50 -17.17 10.68
N PHE A 28 -6.70 -16.36 11.32
CA PHE A 28 -5.82 -16.79 12.38
C PHE A 28 -6.34 -16.27 13.73
N ALA A 29 -6.40 -17.15 14.73
CA ALA A 29 -6.52 -16.72 16.12
C ALA A 29 -5.20 -16.08 16.56
N GLN A 30 -5.12 -15.69 17.83
CA GLN A 30 -3.87 -15.18 18.40
C GLN A 30 -2.73 -16.21 18.26
N HIS A 31 -1.55 -15.75 17.84
CA HIS A 31 -0.36 -16.57 17.58
C HIS A 31 0.92 -15.79 17.96
N ASP A 32 2.05 -16.46 17.96
CA ASP A 32 3.34 -15.89 18.41
C ASP A 32 3.85 -14.75 17.52
N PHE A 33 3.39 -14.67 16.28
CA PHE A 33 3.75 -13.64 15.29
C PHE A 33 2.86 -12.40 15.32
N GLN A 34 2.13 -12.15 16.42
CA GLN A 34 1.20 -11.02 16.53
C GLN A 34 1.89 -9.66 16.28
N HIS A 35 3.18 -9.55 16.57
CA HIS A 35 4.00 -8.36 16.34
C HIS A 35 4.18 -8.03 14.83
N ALA A 36 3.94 -8.99 13.94
CA ALA A 36 4.00 -8.82 12.49
C ALA A 36 2.62 -8.65 11.84
N VAL A 37 1.54 -8.62 12.63
CA VAL A 37 0.19 -8.33 12.13
C VAL A 37 -0.01 -6.81 12.09
N PRO A 38 -0.39 -6.23 10.94
CA PRO A 38 -0.66 -4.81 10.85
C PRO A 38 -1.81 -4.36 11.78
N GLU A 39 -1.76 -3.12 12.21
CA GLU A 39 -2.87 -2.53 12.97
C GLU A 39 -4.11 -2.35 12.08
N LYS A 40 -5.30 -2.56 12.68
CA LYS A 40 -6.56 -2.28 11.99
C LYS A 40 -6.79 -0.77 11.93
N GLU A 41 -6.78 -0.25 10.72
CA GLU A 41 -7.09 1.15 10.46
C GLU A 41 -8.49 1.31 9.85
N SER A 42 -9.00 2.56 9.84
CA SER A 42 -10.20 2.90 9.07
C SER A 42 -9.89 2.78 7.58
N TYR A 43 -10.36 1.70 6.96
CA TYR A 43 -10.16 1.43 5.54
C TYR A 43 -11.46 0.98 4.87
N LYS A 44 -11.81 1.63 3.78
CA LYS A 44 -12.99 1.26 2.96
C LYS A 44 -12.60 0.27 1.89
N PHE A 45 -13.01 -0.99 2.07
CA PHE A 45 -12.82 -2.02 1.04
C PHE A 45 -13.77 -1.80 -0.13
N ARG A 46 -13.22 -1.72 -1.32
CA ARG A 46 -13.98 -1.66 -2.58
C ARG A 46 -14.27 -3.06 -3.06
N LYS A 47 -15.52 -3.34 -3.36
CA LYS A 47 -16.01 -4.69 -3.71
C LYS A 47 -15.30 -5.28 -4.93
N GLU A 48 -15.00 -4.44 -5.91
CA GLU A 48 -14.32 -4.81 -7.16
C GLU A 48 -12.87 -5.24 -6.95
N LEU A 49 -12.20 -4.75 -5.90
CA LEU A 49 -10.85 -5.16 -5.50
C LEU A 49 -10.88 -6.25 -4.43
N PHE A 50 -11.77 -6.12 -3.46
CA PHE A 50 -11.86 -7.05 -2.33
C PHE A 50 -12.11 -8.49 -2.76
N LYS A 51 -13.08 -8.71 -3.66
CA LYS A 51 -13.45 -10.05 -4.09
C LYS A 51 -12.33 -10.78 -4.82
N PRO A 52 -11.68 -10.21 -5.86
CA PRO A 52 -10.54 -10.85 -6.52
C PRO A 52 -9.37 -11.12 -5.57
N VAL A 53 -9.02 -10.15 -4.72
CA VAL A 53 -7.94 -10.31 -3.74
C VAL A 53 -8.25 -11.43 -2.75
N LEU A 54 -9.48 -11.46 -2.22
CA LEU A 54 -9.90 -12.50 -1.29
C LEU A 54 -9.87 -13.89 -1.94
N TYR A 55 -10.41 -14.02 -3.16
CA TYR A 55 -10.36 -15.26 -3.92
C TYR A 55 -8.92 -15.74 -4.11
N TRP A 56 -8.04 -14.85 -4.58
CA TRP A 56 -6.64 -15.16 -4.80
C TRP A 56 -5.93 -15.59 -3.51
N LEU A 57 -6.15 -14.92 -2.38
CA LEU A 57 -5.52 -15.25 -1.09
C LEU A 57 -5.75 -16.71 -0.67
N TYR A 58 -6.90 -17.28 -0.99
CA TYR A 58 -7.28 -18.65 -0.61
C TYR A 58 -7.14 -19.66 -1.75
N SER A 59 -6.83 -19.24 -2.96
CA SER A 59 -6.68 -20.11 -4.12
C SER A 59 -5.29 -20.77 -4.16
N ASP A 60 -5.19 -21.86 -4.93
CA ASP A 60 -3.90 -22.47 -5.27
C ASP A 60 -3.11 -21.64 -6.29
N ASP A 61 -3.75 -20.69 -6.97
CA ASP A 61 -3.09 -19.78 -7.92
C ASP A 61 -2.07 -18.89 -7.19
N ALA A 62 -2.39 -18.45 -5.97
CA ALA A 62 -1.47 -17.68 -5.13
C ALA A 62 -0.16 -18.41 -4.74
N LYS A 63 -0.04 -19.69 -5.08
CA LYS A 63 1.20 -20.48 -4.97
C LYS A 63 1.99 -20.51 -6.28
N LYS A 64 1.47 -19.93 -7.35
CA LYS A 64 2.04 -19.97 -8.71
C LYS A 64 2.30 -18.58 -9.27
N GLU A 65 1.68 -17.56 -8.69
CA GLU A 65 1.76 -16.17 -9.12
C GLU A 65 1.67 -15.23 -7.91
N GLY A 66 2.28 -14.05 -8.03
CA GLY A 66 2.05 -12.93 -7.12
C GLY A 66 0.77 -12.15 -7.47
N LEU A 67 0.38 -11.18 -6.63
CA LEU A 67 -0.68 -10.24 -6.95
C LEU A 67 -0.12 -8.82 -7.04
N TYR A 68 -0.25 -8.19 -8.23
CA TYR A 68 0.24 -6.85 -8.49
C TYR A 68 -0.89 -5.83 -8.50
N LEU A 69 -0.81 -4.85 -7.59
CA LEU A 69 -1.75 -3.75 -7.49
C LEU A 69 -1.14 -2.51 -8.15
N THR A 70 -1.72 -2.08 -9.27
CA THR A 70 -1.24 -0.90 -10.01
C THR A 70 -2.25 0.23 -9.99
N GLY A 71 -1.78 1.47 -10.06
CA GLY A 71 -2.64 2.65 -10.10
C GLY A 71 -1.99 3.90 -9.52
N PRO A 72 -2.67 5.03 -9.52
CA PRO A 72 -2.10 6.30 -9.12
C PRO A 72 -1.66 6.34 -7.65
N ALA A 73 -0.75 7.26 -7.32
CA ALA A 73 -0.26 7.43 -5.97
C ALA A 73 -1.40 7.75 -4.99
N GLY A 74 -1.40 7.07 -3.82
CA GLY A 74 -2.40 7.27 -2.78
C GLY A 74 -3.80 6.71 -3.08
N SER A 75 -3.95 5.80 -4.05
CA SER A 75 -5.20 5.07 -4.33
C SER A 75 -5.49 3.91 -3.38
N GLY A 76 -4.62 3.67 -2.39
CA GLY A 76 -4.78 2.61 -1.38
C GLY A 76 -4.20 1.25 -1.76
N LYS A 77 -3.25 1.19 -2.72
CA LYS A 77 -2.61 -0.04 -3.16
C LYS A 77 -1.94 -0.82 -2.03
N THR A 78 -1.09 -0.18 -1.26
CA THR A 78 -0.36 -0.78 -0.13
C THR A 78 -1.30 -1.07 1.05
N SER A 79 -2.24 -0.15 1.32
CA SER A 79 -3.19 -0.30 2.42
C SER A 79 -4.16 -1.47 2.22
N LEU A 80 -4.49 -1.85 0.97
CA LEU A 80 -5.41 -2.96 0.70
C LEU A 80 -4.89 -4.28 1.27
N PRO A 81 -3.72 -4.80 0.89
CA PRO A 81 -3.19 -6.04 1.45
C PRO A 81 -2.88 -5.94 2.95
N GLU A 82 -2.39 -4.81 3.45
CA GLU A 82 -2.15 -4.60 4.89
C GLU A 82 -3.45 -4.69 5.69
N GLN A 83 -4.52 -4.05 5.23
CA GLN A 83 -5.81 -4.07 5.91
C GLN A 83 -6.57 -5.40 5.72
N MET A 84 -6.29 -6.16 4.65
CA MET A 84 -6.71 -7.56 4.55
C MET A 84 -5.99 -8.42 5.60
N ALA A 85 -4.67 -8.31 5.69
CA ALA A 85 -3.84 -9.00 6.68
C ALA A 85 -4.29 -8.70 8.12
N ALA A 86 -4.50 -7.42 8.45
CA ALA A 86 -4.94 -6.98 9.77
C ALA A 86 -6.27 -7.63 10.22
N ARG A 87 -7.27 -7.72 9.31
CA ARG A 87 -8.58 -8.30 9.64
C ARG A 87 -8.58 -9.81 9.66
N LEU A 88 -7.70 -10.44 8.88
CA LEU A 88 -7.50 -11.88 8.88
C LEU A 88 -6.57 -12.33 10.01
N ASN A 89 -5.97 -11.42 10.75
CA ASN A 89 -4.90 -11.65 11.72
C ASN A 89 -3.71 -12.41 11.10
N TRP A 90 -3.40 -12.11 9.84
CA TRP A 90 -2.33 -12.72 9.06
C TRP A 90 -1.05 -11.89 9.17
N PRO A 91 0.07 -12.46 9.62
CA PRO A 91 1.33 -11.72 9.67
C PRO A 91 1.74 -11.21 8.29
N CYS A 92 2.28 -10.00 8.25
CA CYS A 92 2.60 -9.31 7.00
C CYS A 92 3.86 -8.45 7.18
N LEU A 93 4.76 -8.49 6.20
CA LEU A 93 5.90 -7.60 6.12
C LEU A 93 5.83 -6.77 4.84
N THR A 94 5.92 -5.46 4.99
CA THR A 94 5.98 -4.51 3.87
C THR A 94 7.41 -4.05 3.67
N VAL A 95 7.91 -4.16 2.44
CA VAL A 95 9.24 -3.72 2.03
C VAL A 95 9.10 -2.67 0.95
N SER A 96 9.55 -1.45 1.22
CA SER A 96 9.60 -0.38 0.20
C SER A 96 10.78 -0.62 -0.73
N CYS A 97 10.48 -0.92 -1.99
CA CYS A 97 11.45 -1.21 -3.02
C CYS A 97 12.15 0.06 -3.52
N ASN A 98 13.39 -0.08 -3.96
CA ASN A 98 14.14 0.99 -4.60
C ASN A 98 15.18 0.43 -5.58
N SER A 99 15.72 1.27 -6.44
CA SER A 99 16.66 0.87 -7.50
C SER A 99 18.01 0.32 -7.03
N ARG A 100 18.36 0.47 -5.75
CA ARG A 100 19.62 -0.04 -5.20
C ARG A 100 19.43 -1.37 -4.46
N MET A 101 18.19 -1.78 -4.24
CA MET A 101 17.88 -3.02 -3.54
C MET A 101 18.28 -4.22 -4.40
N THR A 102 18.88 -5.21 -3.75
CA THR A 102 19.27 -6.49 -4.34
C THR A 102 18.44 -7.63 -3.77
N VAL A 103 18.45 -8.77 -4.44
CA VAL A 103 17.79 -9.99 -3.93
C VAL A 103 18.37 -10.39 -2.55
N SER A 104 19.67 -10.17 -2.34
CA SER A 104 20.33 -10.47 -1.06
C SER A 104 19.79 -9.63 0.10
N ASP A 105 19.41 -8.38 -0.14
CA ASP A 105 18.80 -7.53 0.89
C ASP A 105 17.45 -8.10 1.37
N LEU A 106 16.74 -8.78 0.49
CA LEU A 106 15.47 -9.46 0.81
C LEU A 106 15.68 -10.82 1.48
N ILE A 107 16.71 -11.57 1.06
CA ILE A 107 17.02 -12.91 1.59
C ILE A 107 17.62 -12.81 3.00
N GLY A 108 18.59 -11.93 3.21
CA GLY A 108 19.30 -11.78 4.48
C GLY A 108 20.81 -11.74 4.28
N TYR A 109 21.51 -11.68 5.39
CA TYR A 109 22.96 -11.51 5.41
C TYR A 109 23.58 -12.29 6.56
N THR A 110 24.90 -12.55 6.45
CA THR A 110 25.68 -13.15 7.51
C THR A 110 26.36 -12.05 8.32
N LYS A 111 26.19 -12.08 9.65
CA LYS A 111 26.92 -11.21 10.58
C LYS A 111 27.97 -11.99 11.37
N LEU A 112 29.06 -11.31 11.69
CA LEU A 112 30.07 -11.83 12.61
C LEU A 112 29.58 -11.66 14.05
N LYS A 113 29.63 -12.73 14.84
CA LYS A 113 29.31 -12.73 16.27
C LYS A 113 30.59 -13.10 17.04
N CYS A 114 30.92 -12.30 18.01
CA CYS A 114 32.06 -12.58 18.91
C CYS A 114 31.46 -13.01 20.25
N ASP A 115 31.91 -14.16 20.74
CA ASP A 115 31.58 -14.59 22.10
C ASP A 115 32.32 -13.67 23.10
N PRO A 116 31.61 -12.96 23.99
CA PRO A 116 32.21 -12.03 24.92
C PRO A 116 33.07 -12.70 26.01
N VAL A 117 32.93 -14.02 26.18
CA VAL A 117 33.66 -14.79 27.23
C VAL A 117 34.90 -15.49 26.66
N THR A 118 34.75 -16.15 25.50
CA THR A 118 35.85 -16.92 24.89
C THR A 118 36.65 -16.11 23.87
N GLY A 119 36.07 -15.03 23.30
CA GLY A 119 36.64 -14.27 22.19
C GLY A 119 36.51 -14.96 20.84
N ASP A 120 35.86 -16.13 20.78
CA ASP A 120 35.68 -16.87 19.55
C ASP A 120 34.75 -16.10 18.59
N GLN A 121 35.13 -16.12 17.32
CA GLN A 121 34.33 -15.51 16.24
C GLN A 121 33.53 -16.58 15.50
N THR A 122 32.23 -16.41 15.46
CA THR A 122 31.30 -17.25 14.69
C THR A 122 30.50 -16.39 13.73
N THR A 123 30.03 -17.01 12.66
CA THR A 123 29.09 -16.35 11.74
C THR A 123 27.66 -16.79 12.04
N GLU A 124 26.73 -15.85 11.98
CA GLU A 124 25.30 -16.10 12.19
C GLU A 124 24.51 -15.52 11.01
N PHE A 125 23.69 -16.35 10.38
CA PHE A 125 22.77 -15.85 9.33
C PHE A 125 21.62 -15.08 9.94
N VAL A 126 21.39 -13.86 9.45
CA VAL A 126 20.25 -13.02 9.81
C VAL A 126 19.26 -13.06 8.64
N PRO A 127 18.11 -13.73 8.78
CA PRO A 127 17.13 -13.84 7.70
C PRO A 127 16.54 -12.46 7.38
N GLY A 128 16.44 -12.15 6.09
CA GLY A 128 15.75 -10.97 5.58
C GLY A 128 14.23 -11.18 5.50
N PRO A 129 13.48 -10.13 5.13
CA PRO A 129 12.02 -10.16 5.12
C PRO A 129 11.44 -11.24 4.22
N LEU A 130 12.04 -11.49 3.05
CA LEU A 130 11.63 -12.57 2.15
C LEU A 130 11.79 -13.94 2.82
N THR A 131 12.95 -14.23 3.39
CA THR A 131 13.22 -15.51 4.05
C THR A 131 12.26 -15.77 5.22
N ILE A 132 11.97 -14.73 6.02
CA ILE A 132 11.00 -14.80 7.12
C ILE A 132 9.61 -15.14 6.57
N CYS A 133 9.11 -14.36 5.61
CA CYS A 133 7.78 -14.60 5.04
C CYS A 133 7.67 -15.96 4.38
N TYR A 134 8.71 -16.38 3.66
CA TYR A 134 8.76 -17.64 2.93
C TYR A 134 8.73 -18.87 3.85
N ARG A 135 9.44 -18.76 4.99
CA ARG A 135 9.53 -19.83 6.01
C ARG A 135 8.28 -19.93 6.86
N GLU A 136 7.76 -18.77 7.33
CA GLU A 136 6.70 -18.73 8.34
C GLU A 136 5.29 -18.61 7.74
N GLY A 137 5.15 -18.38 6.45
CA GLY A 137 3.84 -18.26 5.78
C GLY A 137 3.20 -16.89 5.91
N PHE A 138 4.02 -15.83 6.01
CA PHE A 138 3.53 -14.48 6.06
C PHE A 138 3.16 -13.93 4.69
N ILE A 139 2.43 -12.84 4.66
CA ILE A 139 2.25 -12.01 3.47
C ILE A 139 3.49 -11.12 3.33
N LEU A 140 4.13 -11.15 2.16
CA LEU A 140 5.17 -10.20 1.76
C LEU A 140 4.56 -9.18 0.82
N ILE A 141 4.70 -7.89 1.14
CA ILE A 141 4.32 -6.78 0.28
C ILE A 141 5.58 -6.09 -0.23
N LEU A 142 5.80 -6.15 -1.53
CA LEU A 142 6.84 -5.41 -2.23
C LEU A 142 6.23 -4.08 -2.70
N ASP A 143 6.34 -3.05 -1.86
CA ASP A 143 5.78 -1.74 -2.13
C ASP A 143 6.69 -0.97 -3.10
N GLU A 144 6.09 -0.28 -4.09
CA GLU A 144 6.81 0.41 -5.15
C GLU A 144 7.73 -0.53 -5.97
N TYR A 145 7.23 -1.73 -6.31
CA TYR A 145 7.96 -2.76 -7.06
C TYR A 145 8.51 -2.28 -8.40
N ASP A 146 7.87 -1.32 -9.03
CA ASP A 146 8.29 -0.67 -10.27
C ASP A 146 9.55 0.22 -10.13
N TYR A 147 10.06 0.43 -8.92
CA TYR A 147 11.37 1.05 -8.68
C TYR A 147 12.52 0.04 -8.61
N LEU A 148 12.24 -1.27 -8.56
CA LEU A 148 13.29 -2.29 -8.56
C LEU A 148 14.04 -2.30 -9.90
N ASP A 149 15.36 -2.49 -9.81
CA ASP A 149 16.15 -2.83 -10.99
C ASP A 149 15.65 -4.13 -11.65
N VAL A 150 15.69 -4.18 -12.98
CA VAL A 150 15.20 -5.32 -13.78
C VAL A 150 15.92 -6.64 -13.41
N THR A 151 17.19 -6.57 -13.04
CA THR A 151 17.98 -7.73 -12.63
C THR A 151 17.48 -8.28 -11.29
N THR A 152 17.20 -7.39 -10.34
CA THR A 152 16.66 -7.76 -9.03
C THR A 152 15.27 -8.36 -9.16
N SER A 153 14.38 -7.74 -9.94
CA SER A 153 13.03 -8.25 -10.17
C SER A 153 13.04 -9.62 -10.86
N ALA A 154 13.95 -9.84 -11.83
CA ALA A 154 14.13 -11.15 -12.46
C ALA A 154 14.61 -12.23 -11.48
N GLY A 155 15.46 -11.87 -10.51
CA GLY A 155 15.90 -12.76 -9.43
C GLY A 155 14.78 -13.24 -8.52
N LEU A 156 13.66 -12.52 -8.47
CA LEU A 156 12.48 -12.89 -7.65
C LEU A 156 11.50 -13.83 -8.36
N ASN A 157 11.68 -14.11 -9.64
CA ASN A 157 10.72 -14.91 -10.43
C ASN A 157 10.40 -16.28 -9.82
N GLY A 158 11.42 -16.98 -9.28
CA GLY A 158 11.23 -18.27 -8.63
C GLY A 158 10.40 -18.18 -7.34
N ILE A 159 10.42 -17.03 -6.69
CA ILE A 159 9.70 -16.78 -5.43
C ILE A 159 8.19 -16.70 -5.68
N PHE A 160 7.78 -16.02 -6.75
CA PHE A 160 6.36 -15.90 -7.11
C PHE A 160 5.74 -17.27 -7.46
N GLU A 161 6.55 -18.21 -7.96
CA GLU A 161 6.14 -19.58 -8.31
C GLU A 161 6.37 -20.57 -7.15
N HIS A 162 6.68 -20.11 -5.94
CA HIS A 162 6.99 -20.93 -4.76
C HIS A 162 8.08 -22.00 -5.01
N LYS A 163 9.04 -21.73 -5.89
CA LYS A 163 10.19 -22.61 -6.11
C LYS A 163 11.12 -22.62 -4.90
N PRO A 164 11.80 -23.73 -4.61
CA PRO A 164 12.75 -23.77 -3.49
C PRO A 164 13.77 -22.61 -3.56
N LEU A 165 13.96 -21.92 -2.45
CA LEU A 165 14.94 -20.85 -2.28
C LEU A 165 16.20 -21.41 -1.65
N VAL A 166 17.35 -21.24 -2.32
CA VAL A 166 18.64 -21.63 -1.78
C VAL A 166 19.23 -20.44 -1.02
N LEU A 167 19.55 -20.65 0.25
CA LEU A 167 20.14 -19.66 1.14
C LEU A 167 21.67 -19.87 1.17
N ASP A 168 22.38 -19.34 0.18
CA ASP A 168 23.84 -19.50 0.05
C ASP A 168 24.59 -18.99 1.28
N GLN A 169 24.07 -17.92 1.92
CA GLN A 169 24.68 -17.33 3.12
C GLN A 169 24.33 -18.11 4.41
N ASN A 170 23.49 -19.15 4.34
CA ASN A 170 23.13 -20.04 5.41
C ASN A 170 23.47 -21.49 5.04
N GLU A 171 24.75 -21.75 4.77
CA GLU A 171 25.30 -23.07 4.48
C GLU A 171 24.59 -23.80 3.31
N GLY A 172 23.95 -23.08 2.40
CA GLY A 172 23.22 -23.65 1.29
C GLY A 172 21.89 -24.30 1.67
N GLU A 173 21.27 -23.88 2.78
CA GLU A 173 19.93 -24.34 3.18
C GLU A 173 18.94 -24.19 2.01
N VAL A 174 18.20 -25.25 1.70
CA VAL A 174 17.14 -25.24 0.69
C VAL A 174 15.80 -25.05 1.39
N LEU A 175 15.27 -23.84 1.30
CA LEU A 175 14.01 -23.45 1.93
C LEU A 175 12.84 -23.65 0.96
N LYS A 176 11.82 -24.40 1.37
CA LYS A 176 10.55 -24.53 0.64
C LYS A 176 9.57 -23.49 1.12
N ALA A 177 8.79 -22.95 0.20
CA ALA A 177 7.73 -22.01 0.54
C ALA A 177 6.71 -22.62 1.50
N HIS A 178 6.39 -21.91 2.56
CA HIS A 178 5.26 -22.27 3.40
C HIS A 178 3.95 -22.21 2.58
N PRO A 179 3.00 -23.14 2.75
CA PRO A 179 1.75 -23.15 1.98
C PRO A 179 0.91 -21.86 2.07
N LEU A 180 1.09 -21.10 3.14
CA LEU A 180 0.40 -19.84 3.39
C LEU A 180 1.22 -18.60 2.97
N PHE A 181 2.41 -18.76 2.42
CA PHE A 181 3.18 -17.63 1.90
C PHE A 181 2.41 -16.95 0.75
N ARG A 182 2.36 -15.62 0.76
CA ARG A 182 1.71 -14.82 -0.29
C ARG A 182 2.58 -13.62 -0.63
N VAL A 183 2.60 -13.22 -1.90
CA VAL A 183 3.34 -12.05 -2.35
C VAL A 183 2.41 -11.05 -3.02
N PHE A 184 2.37 -9.85 -2.47
CA PHE A 184 1.81 -8.69 -3.14
C PHE A 184 2.94 -7.82 -3.69
N ALA A 185 2.71 -7.22 -4.82
CA ALA A 185 3.50 -6.10 -5.32
C ALA A 185 2.61 -4.89 -5.54
N THR A 186 3.13 -3.69 -5.34
CA THR A 186 2.42 -2.45 -5.67
C THR A 186 3.29 -1.60 -6.60
N GLY A 187 2.65 -0.84 -7.47
CA GLY A 187 3.37 0.06 -8.37
C GLY A 187 2.46 1.15 -8.94
N ASN A 188 3.04 2.21 -9.42
CA ASN A 188 2.31 3.30 -10.07
C ASN A 188 2.11 3.02 -11.55
N THR A 189 3.00 2.24 -12.15
CA THR A 189 2.91 1.74 -13.53
C THR A 189 2.61 0.25 -13.51
N ALA A 190 2.12 -0.31 -14.58
CA ALA A 190 1.93 -1.76 -14.70
C ALA A 190 3.23 -2.47 -15.14
N GLY A 191 4.39 -1.98 -14.73
CA GLY A 191 5.69 -2.43 -15.23
C GLY A 191 6.02 -1.90 -16.64
N LEU A 192 5.23 -0.97 -17.14
CA LEU A 192 5.45 -0.26 -18.40
C LEU A 192 6.27 1.03 -18.14
N ASP A 193 6.80 1.60 -19.21
CA ASP A 193 7.39 2.94 -19.13
C ASP A 193 6.34 3.96 -18.69
N ASP A 194 6.79 4.95 -17.95
CA ASP A 194 5.97 6.12 -17.67
C ASP A 194 5.91 7.03 -18.90
N GLU A 195 4.90 6.80 -19.75
CA GLU A 195 4.67 7.61 -20.94
C GLU A 195 4.38 9.09 -20.60
N SER A 196 3.98 9.37 -19.36
CA SER A 196 3.70 10.73 -18.89
C SER A 196 4.95 11.50 -18.49
N GLY A 197 6.07 10.82 -18.20
CA GLY A 197 7.30 11.40 -17.66
C GLY A 197 7.17 11.96 -16.22
N LEU A 198 6.03 11.74 -15.57
CA LEU A 198 5.72 12.26 -14.23
C LEU A 198 6.20 11.35 -13.11
N MET A 199 6.47 10.08 -13.40
CA MET A 199 6.88 9.05 -12.44
C MET A 199 8.41 8.82 -12.53
N SER A 200 9.19 9.84 -12.20
CA SER A 200 10.65 9.74 -12.22
C SER A 200 11.14 8.60 -11.32
N GLY A 201 12.00 7.74 -11.90
CA GLY A 201 12.64 6.63 -11.18
C GLY A 201 11.98 5.27 -11.32
N THR A 202 10.79 5.17 -11.89
CA THR A 202 10.21 3.87 -12.24
C THR A 202 11.03 3.22 -13.36
N GLN A 203 11.16 1.90 -13.29
CA GLN A 203 11.90 1.07 -14.23
C GLN A 203 10.94 0.27 -15.09
N ARG A 204 11.19 0.24 -16.41
CA ARG A 204 10.47 -0.67 -17.28
C ARG A 204 10.81 -2.10 -16.91
N GLN A 205 9.85 -2.85 -16.46
CA GLN A 205 10.02 -4.24 -16.07
C GLN A 205 9.99 -5.17 -17.30
N ASN A 206 10.69 -6.29 -17.21
CA ASN A 206 10.60 -7.32 -18.25
C ASN A 206 9.16 -7.90 -18.28
N PRO A 207 8.51 -7.98 -19.47
CA PRO A 207 7.18 -8.57 -19.59
C PRO A 207 7.06 -9.96 -18.96
N ALA A 208 8.11 -10.79 -19.05
CA ALA A 208 8.14 -12.10 -18.42
C ALA A 208 8.10 -12.06 -16.88
N ASN A 209 8.54 -10.96 -16.25
CA ASN A 209 8.42 -10.78 -14.81
C ASN A 209 6.99 -10.39 -14.44
N ILE A 210 6.37 -9.51 -15.23
CA ILE A 210 5.00 -9.05 -15.00
C ILE A 210 3.98 -10.16 -15.25
N ASP A 211 4.23 -11.05 -16.19
CA ASP A 211 3.39 -12.23 -16.48
C ASP A 211 3.24 -13.21 -15.29
N ARG A 212 4.09 -13.07 -14.27
CA ARG A 212 4.01 -13.84 -13.02
C ARG A 212 3.09 -13.24 -11.96
N PHE A 213 2.30 -12.26 -12.35
CA PHE A 213 1.37 -11.61 -11.44
C PHE A 213 -0.05 -11.60 -12.00
N MET A 214 -1.00 -11.93 -11.15
CA MET A 214 -2.36 -11.46 -11.32
C MET A 214 -2.36 -9.95 -11.09
N THR A 215 -2.72 -9.15 -12.10
CA THR A 215 -2.68 -7.69 -12.00
C THR A 215 -4.06 -7.09 -11.81
N LEU A 216 -4.22 -6.24 -10.80
CA LEU A 216 -5.44 -5.49 -10.52
C LEU A 216 -5.17 -3.99 -10.56
N LYS A 217 -6.01 -3.24 -11.26
CA LYS A 217 -5.97 -1.78 -11.28
C LYS A 217 -6.70 -1.21 -10.06
N CYS A 218 -6.02 -0.33 -9.34
CA CYS A 218 -6.50 0.41 -8.17
C CYS A 218 -6.73 1.89 -8.54
N PRO A 219 -7.83 2.26 -9.19
CA PRO A 219 -8.12 3.66 -9.52
C PRO A 219 -8.39 4.46 -8.26
N TYR A 220 -8.53 5.78 -8.38
CA TYR A 220 -9.10 6.59 -7.29
C TYR A 220 -10.52 6.14 -6.97
N MET A 221 -10.96 6.40 -5.74
CA MET A 221 -12.30 6.06 -5.28
C MET A 221 -13.34 6.96 -5.94
N GLU A 222 -14.57 6.46 -6.01
CA GLU A 222 -15.72 7.29 -6.39
C GLU A 222 -16.00 8.35 -5.31
N LEU A 223 -16.62 9.46 -5.69
CA LEU A 223 -16.90 10.61 -4.81
C LEU A 223 -17.59 10.18 -3.51
N GLY A 224 -18.60 9.32 -3.59
CA GLY A 224 -19.35 8.88 -2.40
C GLY A 224 -18.51 8.05 -1.43
N ASP A 225 -17.63 7.18 -1.93
CA ASP A 225 -16.76 6.37 -1.08
C ASP A 225 -15.66 7.21 -0.44
N GLU A 226 -15.11 8.18 -1.17
CA GLU A 226 -14.09 9.09 -0.64
C GLU A 226 -14.67 10.05 0.40
N LEU A 227 -15.92 10.52 0.20
CA LEU A 227 -16.64 11.30 1.20
C LEU A 227 -16.86 10.48 2.49
N ASN A 228 -17.27 9.22 2.38
CA ASN A 228 -17.44 8.34 3.55
C ASN A 228 -16.13 8.18 4.34
N ILE A 229 -14.98 8.08 3.65
CA ILE A 229 -13.68 8.03 4.30
C ILE A 229 -13.38 9.33 5.03
N LEU A 230 -13.58 10.47 4.37
CA LEU A 230 -13.39 11.77 5.03
C LEU A 230 -14.26 11.90 6.28
N GLN A 231 -15.55 11.59 6.18
CA GLN A 231 -16.46 11.63 7.32
C GLN A 231 -16.02 10.72 8.47
N SER A 232 -15.46 9.54 8.17
CA SER A 232 -14.95 8.65 9.22
C SER A 232 -13.77 9.21 10.01
N HIS A 233 -13.03 10.17 9.42
CA HIS A 233 -11.96 10.91 10.11
C HIS A 233 -12.45 12.08 10.95
N PHE A 234 -13.70 12.49 10.78
CA PHE A 234 -14.32 13.63 11.48
C PHE A 234 -15.69 13.23 12.04
N PRO A 235 -15.74 12.25 12.97
CA PRO A 235 -16.99 11.85 13.58
C PRO A 235 -17.65 13.04 14.30
N ALA A 236 -18.98 13.02 14.38
CA ALA A 236 -19.70 14.00 15.19
C ALA A 236 -19.23 13.94 16.64
N ASP A 237 -19.32 15.09 17.33
CA ASP A 237 -19.02 15.17 18.74
C ASP A 237 -20.06 14.34 19.58
N PRO A 238 -19.83 14.14 20.88
CA PRO A 238 -20.78 13.42 21.74
C PRO A 238 -22.19 14.05 21.80
N ASP A 239 -22.32 15.34 21.48
CA ASP A 239 -23.59 16.07 21.42
C ASP A 239 -24.26 15.93 20.02
N GLY A 240 -23.65 15.19 19.08
CA GLY A 240 -24.17 14.98 17.73
C GLY A 240 -23.91 16.12 16.76
N ARG A 241 -23.02 17.08 17.11
CA ARG A 241 -22.63 18.18 16.20
C ARG A 241 -21.58 17.72 15.23
N GLU A 242 -21.70 18.10 13.97
CA GLU A 242 -20.68 17.80 12.96
C GLU A 242 -19.36 18.50 13.34
N THR A 243 -18.31 17.71 13.55
CA THR A 243 -16.94 18.23 13.76
C THR A 243 -16.43 18.97 12.53
N PHE A 244 -16.90 18.54 11.36
CA PHE A 244 -16.59 19.16 10.06
C PHE A 244 -17.85 19.20 9.19
N PRO A 245 -18.27 20.38 8.66
CA PRO A 245 -19.49 20.47 7.85
C PRO A 245 -19.44 19.57 6.62
N THR A 246 -20.47 18.76 6.43
CA THR A 246 -20.54 17.79 5.35
C THR A 246 -20.49 18.42 3.96
N ASP A 247 -21.12 19.60 3.78
CA ASP A 247 -21.09 20.34 2.51
C ASP A 247 -19.68 20.80 2.11
N VAL A 248 -18.85 21.18 3.10
CA VAL A 248 -17.44 21.53 2.88
C VAL A 248 -16.64 20.29 2.47
N LEU A 249 -16.87 19.13 3.11
CA LEU A 249 -16.23 17.87 2.72
C LEU A 249 -16.58 17.48 1.29
N ILE A 250 -17.83 17.63 0.87
CA ILE A 250 -18.27 17.37 -0.52
C ILE A 250 -17.49 18.24 -1.50
N LYS A 251 -17.43 19.56 -1.25
CA LYS A 251 -16.68 20.49 -2.10
C LYS A 251 -15.19 20.16 -2.17
N MET A 252 -14.60 19.67 -1.05
CA MET A 252 -13.19 19.23 -1.03
C MET A 252 -12.97 18.00 -1.90
N VAL A 253 -13.85 17.00 -1.86
CA VAL A 253 -13.77 15.80 -2.71
C VAL A 253 -13.95 16.16 -4.18
N GLU A 254 -14.93 17.01 -4.51
CA GLU A 254 -15.13 17.50 -5.87
C GLU A 254 -13.88 18.21 -6.41
N MET A 255 -13.28 19.10 -5.63
CA MET A 255 -12.06 19.80 -6.01
C MET A 255 -10.90 18.83 -6.22
N ALA A 256 -10.75 17.82 -5.35
CA ALA A 256 -9.74 16.79 -5.53
C ALA A 256 -9.92 16.03 -6.87
N ASN A 257 -11.17 15.73 -7.24
CA ASN A 257 -11.47 15.06 -8.50
C ASN A 257 -11.20 15.97 -9.71
N GLU A 258 -11.49 17.25 -9.66
CA GLU A 258 -11.15 18.23 -10.70
C GLU A 258 -9.62 18.28 -10.91
N ILE A 259 -8.83 18.34 -9.83
CA ILE A 259 -7.37 18.31 -9.88
C ILE A 259 -6.85 17.01 -10.51
N ARG A 260 -7.45 15.87 -10.16
CA ARG A 260 -7.09 14.55 -10.73
C ARG A 260 -7.36 14.47 -12.22
N GLN A 261 -8.52 14.99 -12.67
CA GLN A 261 -8.87 15.04 -14.09
C GLN A 261 -7.87 15.90 -14.88
N GLN A 262 -7.48 17.04 -14.33
CA GLN A 262 -6.47 17.91 -14.95
C GLN A 262 -5.05 17.31 -14.92
N TYR A 263 -4.72 16.49 -13.95
CA TYR A 263 -3.46 15.74 -13.90
C TYR A 263 -3.40 14.63 -14.95
N ILE A 264 -4.48 13.86 -15.10
CA ILE A 264 -4.56 12.76 -16.08
C ILE A 264 -4.54 13.34 -17.51
N GLY A 265 -5.08 14.55 -17.70
CA GLY A 265 -5.22 15.21 -19.01
C GLY A 265 -6.35 14.66 -19.84
N ASN A 266 -6.52 15.25 -21.00
CA ASN A 266 -7.47 14.76 -22.02
C ASN A 266 -6.79 13.65 -22.84
N PRO A 267 -7.47 12.56 -23.22
CA PRO A 267 -6.89 11.51 -24.06
C PRO A 267 -6.27 12.01 -25.37
N ASP A 268 -6.71 13.19 -25.84
CA ASP A 268 -6.26 13.82 -27.07
C ASP A 268 -5.12 14.85 -26.85
N SER A 269 -4.67 15.07 -25.60
CA SER A 269 -3.57 15.99 -25.26
C SER A 269 -2.42 15.21 -24.60
N ASN A 270 -1.19 15.50 -25.01
CA ASN A 270 0.03 14.92 -24.42
C ASN A 270 0.28 15.47 -23.00
N GLY A 271 -0.46 14.96 -22.00
CA GLY A 271 -0.29 15.26 -20.59
C GLY A 271 -1.35 16.20 -20.00
N GLY A 272 -1.44 16.19 -18.67
CA GLY A 272 -2.34 17.04 -17.91
C GLY A 272 -1.77 18.45 -17.68
N SER A 273 -2.62 19.34 -17.17
CA SER A 273 -2.25 20.73 -16.85
C SER A 273 -1.47 20.83 -15.53
N PHE A 274 -1.51 19.79 -14.69
CA PHE A 274 -0.85 19.77 -13.39
C PHE A 274 0.22 18.69 -13.32
N THR A 275 1.32 19.01 -12.64
CA THR A 275 2.44 18.08 -12.41
C THR A 275 2.24 17.13 -11.23
N PHE A 276 1.28 17.43 -10.34
CA PHE A 276 0.94 16.60 -9.18
C PHE A 276 -0.57 16.35 -9.09
N THR A 277 -0.93 15.19 -8.54
CA THR A 277 -2.32 14.80 -8.31
C THR A 277 -2.68 14.86 -6.83
N MET A 278 -3.93 15.21 -6.52
CA MET A 278 -4.44 15.19 -5.16
C MET A 278 -4.89 13.78 -4.77
N SER A 279 -4.03 13.04 -4.06
CA SER A 279 -4.37 11.74 -3.53
C SER A 279 -5.38 11.82 -2.38
N THR A 280 -6.09 10.72 -2.08
CA THR A 280 -6.96 10.60 -0.90
C THR A 280 -6.20 10.92 0.39
N ARG A 281 -4.93 10.52 0.50
CA ARG A 281 -4.05 10.88 1.63
C ARG A 281 -3.85 12.39 1.73
N SER A 282 -3.64 13.09 0.62
CA SER A 282 -3.48 14.55 0.59
C SER A 282 -4.80 15.25 0.95
N LEU A 283 -5.92 14.72 0.48
CA LEU A 283 -7.26 15.21 0.79
C LEU A 283 -7.59 15.10 2.30
N ILE A 284 -7.33 13.95 2.92
CA ILE A 284 -7.49 13.77 4.38
C ILE A 284 -6.58 14.75 5.14
N ARG A 285 -5.34 14.92 4.69
CA ARG A 285 -4.39 15.86 5.29
C ARG A 285 -4.90 17.31 5.20
N TRP A 286 -5.47 17.68 4.05
CA TRP A 286 -6.07 19.00 3.86
C TRP A 286 -7.19 19.24 4.86
N ALA A 287 -8.16 18.33 4.95
CA ALA A 287 -9.27 18.47 5.90
C ALA A 287 -8.79 18.55 7.38
N LYS A 288 -7.83 17.72 7.79
CA LYS A 288 -7.22 17.80 9.13
C LYS A 288 -6.56 19.15 9.39
N LYS A 289 -5.88 19.71 8.38
CA LYS A 289 -5.22 21.02 8.52
C LYS A 289 -6.19 22.20 8.54
N VAL A 290 -7.38 22.08 7.95
CA VAL A 290 -8.43 23.11 8.08
C VAL A 290 -8.82 23.29 9.55
N ILE A 291 -8.94 22.21 10.31
CA ILE A 291 -9.24 22.31 11.76
C ILE A 291 -8.11 23.06 12.47
N MET A 292 -6.85 22.67 12.22
CA MET A 292 -5.68 23.35 12.78
C MET A 292 -5.67 24.86 12.42
N CYS A 293 -5.93 25.21 11.16
CA CYS A 293 -5.95 26.60 10.71
C CYS A 293 -7.08 27.42 11.40
N LYS A 294 -8.24 26.80 11.66
CA LYS A 294 -9.30 27.39 12.45
C LYS A 294 -8.87 27.66 13.90
N GLU A 295 -8.18 26.72 14.53
CA GLU A 295 -7.68 26.90 15.91
C GLU A 295 -6.67 28.03 16.04
N ILE A 296 -5.79 28.21 15.06
CA ILE A 296 -4.82 29.32 15.03
C ILE A 296 -5.41 30.63 14.49
N LYS A 297 -6.73 30.67 14.21
CA LYS A 297 -7.48 31.82 13.72
C LYS A 297 -6.92 32.39 12.40
N SER A 298 -6.59 31.51 11.46
CA SER A 298 -6.23 31.93 10.10
C SER A 298 -7.37 32.71 9.44
N GLU A 299 -7.06 33.68 8.58
CA GLU A 299 -8.04 34.49 7.84
C GLU A 299 -8.79 33.63 6.80
N ASP A 300 -8.08 32.69 6.13
CA ASP A 300 -8.68 31.74 5.20
C ASP A 300 -8.22 30.32 5.52
N PRO A 301 -8.86 29.66 6.51
CA PRO A 301 -8.44 28.36 6.99
C PRO A 301 -8.42 27.26 5.91
N ILE A 302 -9.29 27.39 4.89
CA ILE A 302 -9.40 26.39 3.82
C ILE A 302 -8.24 26.50 2.84
N VAL A 303 -7.93 27.74 2.40
CA VAL A 303 -6.84 27.99 1.45
C VAL A 303 -5.47 27.76 2.12
N ASP A 304 -5.28 28.26 3.34
CA ASP A 304 -4.01 28.05 4.06
C ASP A 304 -3.72 26.57 4.33
N ALA A 305 -4.76 25.81 4.68
CA ALA A 305 -4.64 24.35 4.84
C ALA A 305 -4.35 23.64 3.52
N LEU A 306 -4.93 24.12 2.40
CA LEU A 306 -4.66 23.61 1.06
C LEU A 306 -3.20 23.86 0.67
N ASP A 307 -2.69 25.03 0.92
CA ASP A 307 -1.30 25.38 0.66
C ASP A 307 -0.35 24.45 1.41
N MET A 308 -0.54 24.29 2.72
CA MET A 308 0.28 23.40 3.55
C MET A 308 0.18 21.92 3.16
N SER A 309 -0.95 21.51 2.60
CA SER A 309 -1.20 20.09 2.29
C SER A 309 -0.80 19.72 0.87
N PHE A 310 -0.95 20.65 -0.07
CA PHE A 310 -0.84 20.39 -1.49
C PHE A 310 -0.18 21.51 -2.30
N ALA A 311 -0.69 22.75 -2.29
CA ALA A 311 -0.31 23.76 -3.27
C ALA A 311 1.17 24.20 -3.18
N ASN A 312 1.78 24.20 -1.98
CA ASN A 312 3.19 24.53 -1.79
C ASN A 312 4.19 23.55 -2.46
N LYS A 313 3.70 22.45 -3.02
CA LYS A 313 4.52 21.47 -3.78
C LYS A 313 4.53 21.75 -5.28
N LEU A 314 3.68 22.66 -5.72
CA LEU A 314 3.43 22.96 -7.12
C LEU A 314 4.27 24.13 -7.59
N SER A 315 4.35 24.31 -8.91
CA SER A 315 4.84 25.56 -9.47
C SER A 315 3.97 26.75 -9.03
N SER A 316 4.52 27.95 -9.04
CA SER A 316 3.77 29.17 -8.65
C SER A 316 2.49 29.39 -9.48
N VAL A 317 2.52 29.00 -10.75
CA VAL A 317 1.38 29.12 -11.67
C VAL A 317 0.28 28.12 -11.30
N GLU A 318 0.65 26.86 -11.08
CA GLU A 318 -0.28 25.80 -10.68
C GLU A 318 -0.89 26.08 -9.30
N ALA A 319 -0.06 26.52 -8.33
CA ALA A 319 -0.50 26.89 -7.00
C ALA A 319 -1.54 28.02 -7.04
N ALA A 320 -1.29 29.09 -7.80
CA ALA A 320 -2.21 30.20 -7.98
C ALA A 320 -3.54 29.76 -8.61
N ALA A 321 -3.49 28.89 -9.61
CA ALA A 321 -4.69 28.33 -10.25
C ALA A 321 -5.55 27.55 -9.23
N ILE A 322 -4.92 26.69 -8.44
CA ILE A 322 -5.60 25.86 -7.43
C ILE A 322 -6.18 26.72 -6.30
N GLN A 323 -5.45 27.74 -5.83
CA GLN A 323 -5.95 28.69 -4.84
C GLN A 323 -7.17 29.47 -5.37
N GLN A 324 -7.14 29.86 -6.65
CA GLN A 324 -8.28 30.53 -7.27
C GLN A 324 -9.52 29.62 -7.35
N ILE A 325 -9.34 28.33 -7.73
CA ILE A 325 -10.42 27.35 -7.72
C ILE A 325 -10.99 27.18 -6.30
N ALA A 326 -10.12 27.10 -5.28
CA ALA A 326 -10.54 27.00 -3.89
C ALA A 326 -11.36 28.22 -3.46
N LYS A 327 -10.90 29.42 -3.73
CA LYS A 327 -11.63 30.67 -3.41
C LYS A 327 -13.00 30.74 -4.09
N LEU A 328 -13.12 30.30 -5.33
CA LEU A 328 -14.40 30.25 -6.05
C LEU A 328 -15.37 29.21 -5.48
N LYS A 329 -14.84 28.10 -4.94
CA LYS A 329 -15.66 26.97 -4.48
C LYS A 329 -16.09 27.13 -3.01
N PHE A 330 -15.30 27.80 -2.20
CA PHE A 330 -15.50 27.91 -0.75
C PHE A 330 -15.78 29.35 -0.28
N GLY A 331 -15.56 30.35 -1.13
CA GLY A 331 -15.79 31.76 -0.86
C GLY A 331 -17.23 32.21 -0.94
#